data_1799659eabe8538a06cd49b9dec8a0c3
#
_entry.id   1799659eabe8538a06cd49b9dec8a0c3
#
_cell.length_a   1.000
_cell.length_b   1.000
_cell.length_c   1.000
_cell.angle_alpha   90.00
_cell.angle_beta   90.00
_cell.angle_gamma   90.00
#
_symmetry.space_group_name_H-M   'P 1'
#
loop_
_entity.id
_entity.type
_entity.pdbx_description
1 polymer ?
#
loop_
_entity_poly.entity_id
_entity_poly.type
_entity_poly.pdbx_seq_one_letter_code
_entity_poly.pdbx_strand_id
1 'polypeptide(L)' 'MYCTNLKTVILPRGLTSIGSRAFYQCTSLEKIIYTGTIEEWNNISIPAYGNTYLNGVPIQCIDGITYTDL' A
#
# COMPACT_ATOMS: atom_id res chain seq x y z
N MET A 1 7.04 -4.45 -12.19
CA MET A 1 6.92 -3.04 -12.61
C MET A 1 7.65 -2.14 -11.62
N TYR A 2 8.39 -1.18 -12.12
CA TYR A 2 9.09 -0.22 -11.27
C TYR A 2 8.33 1.10 -11.29
N CYS A 3 8.18 1.73 -10.14
CA CYS A 3 7.44 2.97 -10.01
C CYS A 3 8.26 4.01 -9.26
N THR A 4 9.50 4.21 -9.74
CA THR A 4 10.47 5.06 -9.05
C THR A 4 10.04 6.53 -8.95
N ASN A 5 9.13 6.98 -9.82
CA ASN A 5 8.62 8.34 -9.80
C ASN A 5 7.21 8.46 -9.19
N LEU A 6 6.62 7.35 -8.75
CA LEU A 6 5.27 7.34 -8.22
C LEU A 6 5.29 7.81 -6.77
N LYS A 7 4.54 8.86 -6.47
CA LYS A 7 4.50 9.46 -5.14
C LYS A 7 3.24 9.12 -4.37
N THR A 8 2.11 9.01 -5.07
CA THR A 8 0.81 8.74 -4.46
C THR A 8 0.12 7.65 -5.24
N VAL A 9 -0.46 6.69 -4.53
CA VAL A 9 -1.26 5.62 -5.11
C VAL A 9 -2.64 5.65 -4.48
N ILE A 10 -3.67 5.54 -5.29
CA ILE A 10 -5.04 5.44 -4.81
C ILE A 10 -5.52 4.01 -5.06
N LEU A 11 -5.90 3.32 -4.00
CA LEU A 11 -6.38 1.95 -4.06
C LEU A 11 -7.86 1.89 -3.69
N PRO A 12 -8.66 1.10 -4.43
CA PRO A 12 -10.09 1.03 -4.19
C PRO A 12 -10.44 0.16 -2.99
N ARG A 13 -11.56 0.49 -2.38
CA ARG A 13 -12.19 -0.32 -1.35
C ARG A 13 -12.64 -1.64 -1.94
N GLY A 14 -12.49 -2.64 -1.83
CA GLY A 14 -12.84 -3.89 -2.50
C GLY A 14 -11.63 -4.66 -2.98
N LEU A 15 -10.45 -4.05 -2.88
CA LEU A 15 -9.22 -4.73 -3.18
C LEU A 15 -9.00 -5.84 -2.13
N THR A 16 -8.75 -7.06 -2.60
CA THR A 16 -8.58 -8.20 -1.69
C THR A 16 -7.14 -8.67 -1.57
N SER A 17 -6.31 -8.35 -2.56
CA SER A 17 -4.91 -8.77 -2.54
C SER A 17 -4.05 -7.84 -3.37
N ILE A 18 -2.77 -7.82 -3.03
CA ILE A 18 -1.74 -7.10 -3.78
C ILE A 18 -0.73 -8.15 -4.21
N GLY A 19 -0.32 -8.08 -5.47
CA GLY A 19 0.61 -9.06 -6.02
C GLY A 19 2.04 -8.88 -5.49
N SER A 20 2.84 -9.95 -5.57
CA SER A 20 4.26 -9.87 -5.26
C SER A 20 4.91 -8.82 -6.15
N ARG A 21 5.80 -8.04 -5.60
CA ARG A 21 6.52 -6.97 -6.30
C ARG A 21 5.62 -5.88 -6.88
N ALA A 22 4.36 -5.77 -6.44
CA ALA A 22 3.48 -4.71 -6.93
C ALA A 22 4.07 -3.32 -6.65
N PHE A 23 4.80 -3.17 -5.56
CA PHE A 23 5.46 -1.91 -5.19
C PHE A 23 6.97 -2.03 -5.19
N TYR A 24 7.50 -2.95 -6.00
CA TYR A 24 8.93 -3.17 -6.06
C TYR A 24 9.66 -1.91 -6.53
N GLN A 25 10.63 -1.48 -5.74
CA GLN A 25 11.44 -0.29 -5.99
C GLN A 25 10.62 1.00 -6.11
N CYS A 26 9.47 1.09 -5.45
CA CYS A 26 8.70 2.33 -5.37
C CYS A 26 9.35 3.27 -4.33
N THR A 27 10.55 3.71 -4.61
CA THR A 27 11.37 4.45 -3.65
C THR A 27 10.92 5.89 -3.43
N SER A 28 10.11 6.43 -4.36
CA SER A 28 9.56 7.78 -4.23
C SER A 28 8.16 7.81 -3.63
N LEU A 29 7.63 6.65 -3.26
CA LEU A 29 6.26 6.55 -2.75
C LEU A 29 6.15 7.25 -1.40
N GLU A 30 5.26 8.25 -1.32
CA GLU A 30 5.10 9.09 -0.14
C GLU A 30 3.86 8.72 0.66
N LYS A 31 2.81 8.26 -0.02
CA LYS A 31 1.57 7.87 0.65
C LYS A 31 0.72 7.01 -0.25
N ILE A 32 -0.19 6.25 0.38
CA ILE A 32 -1.22 5.50 -0.31
C ILE A 32 -2.56 5.99 0.23
N ILE A 33 -3.51 6.23 -0.66
CA ILE A 33 -4.88 6.57 -0.29
C ILE A 33 -5.73 5.32 -0.54
N TYR A 34 -6.26 4.76 0.53
CA TYR A 34 -7.15 3.61 0.45
C TYR A 34 -8.56 4.07 0.79
N THR A 35 -9.51 3.78 -0.07
CA THR A 35 -10.88 4.29 0.07
C THR A 35 -11.75 3.44 1.00
N GLY A 36 -11.16 2.56 1.79
CA GLY A 36 -11.83 1.77 2.81
C GLY A 36 -11.33 2.11 4.21
N THR A 37 -11.67 1.28 5.18
CA THR A 37 -11.27 1.46 6.57
C THR A 37 -9.90 0.83 6.84
N ILE A 38 -9.30 1.17 7.99
CA ILE A 38 -8.05 0.55 8.43
C ILE A 38 -8.24 -0.96 8.59
N GLU A 39 -9.36 -1.38 9.14
CA GLU A 39 -9.65 -2.81 9.29
C GLU A 39 -9.69 -3.51 7.93
N GLU A 40 -10.35 -2.89 6.95
CA GLU A 40 -10.40 -3.44 5.60
C GLU A 40 -9.01 -3.51 4.97
N TRP A 41 -8.18 -2.50 5.21
CA TRP A 41 -6.79 -2.53 4.73
C TRP A 41 -6.02 -3.71 5.33
N ASN A 42 -6.20 -3.96 6.62
CA ASN A 42 -5.50 -5.04 7.30
C ASN A 42 -5.95 -6.43 6.81
N ASN A 43 -7.09 -6.52 6.15
CA ASN A 43 -7.57 -7.78 5.59
C ASN A 43 -7.06 -8.03 4.17
N ILE A 44 -6.37 -7.08 3.56
CA ILE A 44 -5.79 -7.26 2.23
C ILE A 44 -4.58 -8.19 2.33
N SER A 45 -4.52 -9.18 1.45
CA SER A 45 -3.37 -10.08 1.39
C SER A 45 -2.23 -9.39 0.66
N ILE A 46 -1.14 -9.11 1.37
CA ILE A 46 0.03 -8.43 0.80
C ILE A 46 1.25 -9.31 1.07
N PRO A 47 1.79 -9.98 0.05
CA PRO A 47 3.03 -10.75 0.24
C PRO A 47 4.21 -9.81 0.49
N ALA A 48 5.08 -10.19 1.42
CA ALA A 48 6.25 -9.38 1.73
C ALA A 48 7.22 -9.31 0.54
N TYR A 49 7.27 -10.35 -0.28
CA TYR A 49 8.23 -10.43 -1.36
C TYR A 49 8.05 -9.30 -2.38
N GLY A 50 9.05 -8.44 -2.46
CA GLY A 50 9.04 -7.31 -3.38
C GLY A 50 8.12 -6.15 -2.95
N ASN A 51 7.49 -6.21 -1.78
CA ASN A 51 6.58 -5.18 -1.30
C ASN A 51 7.05 -4.49 -0.02
N THR A 52 8.28 -4.77 0.43
CA THR A 52 8.80 -4.14 1.64
C THR A 52 8.98 -2.63 1.50
N TYR A 53 8.94 -2.12 0.28
CA TYR A 53 8.97 -0.67 0.04
C TYR A 53 7.72 0.04 0.58
N LEU A 54 6.65 -0.72 0.88
CA LEU A 54 5.47 -0.16 1.54
C LEU A 54 5.70 0.15 3.02
N ASN A 55 6.69 -0.48 3.64
CA ASN A 55 6.94 -0.28 5.07
C ASN A 55 7.28 1.18 5.33
N GLY A 56 6.61 1.79 6.30
CA GLY A 56 6.83 3.19 6.64
C GLY A 56 6.06 4.18 5.77
N VAL A 57 5.38 3.72 4.71
CA VAL A 57 4.56 4.60 3.87
C VAL A 57 3.19 4.74 4.54
N PRO A 58 2.71 5.98 4.79
CA PRO A 58 1.40 6.15 5.39
C PRO A 58 0.27 5.71 4.46
N ILE A 59 -0.66 4.95 4.99
CA ILE A 59 -1.84 4.49 4.29
C ILE A 59 -3.01 5.30 4.82
N GLN A 60 -3.53 6.23 4.02
CA GLN A 60 -4.65 7.07 4.41
C GLN A 60 -5.95 6.35 4.12
N CYS A 61 -6.64 5.92 5.17
CA CYS A 61 -7.95 5.27 5.09
C CYS A 61 -9.03 6.29 5.46
N ILE A 62 -10.31 5.91 5.28
CA ILE A 62 -11.41 6.84 5.58
C ILE A 62 -11.54 7.14 7.06
N ASP A 63 -11.03 6.27 7.92
CA ASP A 63 -11.11 6.42 9.38
C ASP A 63 -9.76 6.64 10.04
N GLY A 64 -8.71 6.93 9.29
CA GLY A 64 -7.42 7.26 9.87
C GLY A 64 -6.26 6.82 8.99
N ILE A 65 -5.08 6.83 9.58
CA ILE A 65 -3.83 6.46 8.88
C ILE A 65 -3.25 5.25 9.57
N THR A 66 -2.79 4.30 8.76
CA THR A 66 -2.09 3.12 9.27
C THR A 66 -0.80 2.90 8.46
N TYR A 67 -0.02 1.94 8.85
CA TYR A 67 1.24 1.59 8.19
C TYR A 67 1.31 0.09 8.01
N THR A 68 2.00 -0.37 6.97
CA THR A 68 2.27 -1.78 6.80
C THR A 68 3.60 -2.14 7.44
N ASP A 69 3.71 -3.39 7.87
CA ASP A 69 4.93 -3.93 8.47
C ASP A 69 5.15 -5.33 7.88
N LEU A 70 5.77 -5.38 6.74
CA LEU A 70 5.97 -6.62 5.98
C LEU A 70 7.32 -7.27 6.26
#